data_4cabc83995a2cbb51af3f1f48c959fab
#
_entry.id   4cabc83995a2cbb51af3f1f48c959fab
#
_cell.length_a   1.000
_cell.length_b   1.000
_cell.length_c   1.000
_cell.angle_alpha   90.00
_cell.angle_beta   90.00
_cell.angle_gamma   90.00
#
_symmetry.space_group_name_H-M   'P 1'
#
loop_
_entity.id
_entity.type
_entity.pdbx_description
1 polymer ?
#
loop_
_entity_poly.entity_id
_entity_poly.type
_entity_poly.pdbx_seq_one_letter_code
_entity_poly.pdbx_strand_id
1 'polypeptide(L)'
;VVGAGPSGLILALLLGKQGIEVEILDAGTELNRQPRAAHYASPAAYELDRAGVLDDVVAQGFHIKGMCWRKIDTTFIAGMSHEVFPADYRHRMVVLPLDQLGELLCKHIERQPTCQLKWGHKVVKVGQDEEKAWVEVETATGMQRHEADYVLGCDGASSTVRRELFGPEYPGETLDAQIVATNVCWPFSNGVQSLTRLGVL
;
A
#
# COMPACT_ATOMS: atom_id res chain seq x y z
N VAL A 1 5.28 12.85 5.38
CA VAL A 1 4.50 11.61 5.38
C VAL A 1 5.26 10.55 6.18
N VAL A 2 4.61 9.88 7.13
CA VAL A 2 5.20 8.83 7.95
C VAL A 2 4.74 7.47 7.42
N GLY A 3 5.70 6.66 6.95
CA GLY A 3 5.50 5.35 6.34
C GLY A 3 5.57 5.34 4.82
N ALA A 4 6.45 4.50 4.26
CA ALA A 4 6.64 4.27 2.82
C ALA A 4 5.90 3.00 2.34
N GLY A 5 4.79 2.67 2.97
CA GLY A 5 3.84 1.71 2.44
C GLY A 5 3.11 2.27 1.20
N PRO A 6 2.29 1.46 0.51
CA PRO A 6 1.61 1.91 -0.71
C PRO A 6 0.77 3.17 -0.48
N SER A 7 0.10 3.29 0.66
CA SER A 7 -0.70 4.48 0.99
C SER A 7 0.15 5.74 1.09
N GLY A 8 1.31 5.67 1.78
CA GLY A 8 2.20 6.82 1.93
C GLY A 8 2.86 7.23 0.63
N LEU A 9 3.31 6.25 -0.18
CA LEU A 9 3.93 6.52 -1.47
C LEU A 9 2.94 7.13 -2.48
N ILE A 10 1.70 6.61 -2.56
CA ILE A 10 0.66 7.16 -3.42
C ILE A 10 0.28 8.58 -2.97
N LEU A 11 0.09 8.79 -1.66
CA LEU A 11 -0.20 10.12 -1.12
C LEU A 11 0.91 11.11 -1.45
N ALA A 12 2.17 10.73 -1.28
CA ALA A 12 3.31 11.58 -1.61
C ALA A 12 3.35 11.93 -3.10
N LEU A 13 3.07 10.98 -4.00
CA LEU A 13 2.98 11.25 -5.44
C LEU A 13 1.85 12.23 -5.77
N LEU A 14 0.67 12.05 -5.15
CA LEU A 14 -0.47 12.94 -5.36
C LEU A 14 -0.16 14.38 -4.90
N LEU A 15 0.48 14.54 -3.76
CA LEU A 15 0.90 15.84 -3.23
C LEU A 15 2.02 16.45 -4.09
N GLY A 16 3.02 15.66 -4.43
CA GLY A 16 4.14 16.09 -5.26
C GLY A 16 3.70 16.59 -6.64
N LYS A 17 2.69 15.95 -7.25
CA LYS A 17 2.08 16.41 -8.51
C LYS A 17 1.39 17.77 -8.40
N GLN A 18 1.01 18.19 -7.20
CA GLN A 18 0.49 19.53 -6.93
C GLN A 18 1.59 20.53 -6.60
N GLY A 19 2.86 20.14 -6.70
CA GLY A 19 4.00 21.00 -6.39
C GLY A 19 4.29 21.12 -4.89
N ILE A 20 3.66 20.29 -4.05
CA ILE A 20 3.89 20.28 -2.60
C ILE A 20 5.18 19.50 -2.32
N GLU A 21 6.06 20.09 -1.53
CA GLU A 21 7.26 19.40 -1.06
C GLU A 21 6.88 18.33 -0.01
N VAL A 22 7.34 17.12 -0.21
CA VAL A 22 6.99 15.96 0.62
C VAL A 22 8.24 15.21 1.04
N GLU A 23 8.44 15.12 2.34
CA GLU A 23 9.39 14.21 2.94
C GLU A 23 8.67 12.94 3.41
N ILE A 24 9.16 11.77 3.00
CA ILE A 24 8.60 10.47 3.37
C ILE A 24 9.61 9.78 4.28
N LEU A 25 9.19 9.47 5.51
CA LEU A 25 10.04 8.85 6.53
C LEU A 25 9.56 7.41 6.78
N ASP A 26 10.45 6.45 6.63
CA ASP A 26 10.15 5.04 6.92
C ASP A 26 11.17 4.42 7.85
N ALA A 27 10.68 3.63 8.80
CA ALA A 27 11.50 2.94 9.79
C ALA A 27 12.35 1.80 9.18
N GLY A 28 11.90 1.22 8.08
CA GLY A 28 12.64 0.20 7.33
C GLY A 28 13.89 0.77 6.69
N THR A 29 14.88 -0.07 6.47
CA THR A 29 16.11 0.29 5.74
C THR A 29 15.95 0.17 4.23
N GLU A 30 14.88 -0.47 3.79
CA GLU A 30 14.52 -0.70 2.40
C GLU A 30 13.03 -1.07 2.27
N LEU A 31 12.56 -1.19 1.04
CA LEU A 31 11.19 -1.62 0.75
C LEU A 31 10.90 -3.02 1.32
N ASN A 32 9.77 -3.15 2.02
CA ASN A 32 9.31 -4.44 2.53
C ASN A 32 8.82 -5.33 1.38
N ARG A 33 9.51 -6.46 1.17
CA ARG A 33 9.22 -7.42 0.09
C ARG A 33 8.42 -8.65 0.56
N GLN A 34 7.88 -8.62 1.77
CA GLN A 34 7.07 -9.74 2.24
C GLN A 34 5.80 -9.90 1.40
N PRO A 35 5.39 -11.14 1.06
CA PRO A 35 4.16 -11.41 0.36
C PRO A 35 2.95 -10.82 1.10
N ARG A 36 2.13 -10.04 0.38
CA ARG A 36 0.90 -9.43 0.90
C ARG A 36 -0.16 -9.41 -0.20
N ALA A 37 -1.24 -8.63 0.00
CA ALA A 37 -2.28 -8.43 -1.01
C ALA A 37 -1.69 -8.01 -2.37
N ALA A 38 -2.36 -8.45 -3.44
CA ALA A 38 -1.92 -8.18 -4.81
C ALA A 38 -3.06 -7.64 -5.69
N HIS A 39 -4.26 -7.43 -5.12
CA HIS A 39 -5.46 -7.07 -5.86
C HIS A 39 -5.85 -5.62 -5.56
N TYR A 40 -5.93 -4.81 -6.60
CA TYR A 40 -6.30 -3.40 -6.51
C TYR A 40 -7.64 -3.21 -7.22
N ALA A 41 -8.70 -3.09 -6.43
CA ALA A 41 -10.06 -2.85 -6.93
C ALA A 41 -10.19 -1.46 -7.56
N SER A 42 -11.30 -1.23 -8.27
CA SER A 42 -11.53 0.02 -9.02
C SER A 42 -11.24 1.31 -8.25
N PRO A 43 -11.59 1.48 -6.97
CA PRO A 43 -11.22 2.68 -6.23
C PRO A 43 -9.69 2.85 -6.08
N ALA A 44 -8.97 1.76 -5.83
CA ALA A 44 -7.51 1.80 -5.74
C ALA A 44 -6.87 2.05 -7.12
N ALA A 45 -7.40 1.42 -8.18
CA ALA A 45 -6.95 1.66 -9.55
C ALA A 45 -7.16 3.13 -9.97
N TYR A 46 -8.26 3.75 -9.54
CA TYR A 46 -8.51 5.18 -9.75
C TYR A 46 -7.44 6.06 -9.08
N GLU A 47 -7.05 5.76 -7.83
CA GLU A 47 -6.00 6.53 -7.15
C GLU A 47 -4.61 6.28 -7.76
N LEU A 48 -4.32 5.07 -8.23
CA LEU A 48 -3.10 4.77 -8.99
C LEU A 48 -3.05 5.56 -10.31
N ASP A 49 -4.19 5.73 -10.98
CA ASP A 49 -4.30 6.56 -12.19
C ASP A 49 -4.06 8.05 -11.88
N ARG A 50 -4.68 8.58 -10.84
CA ARG A 50 -4.44 9.95 -10.37
C ARG A 50 -2.97 10.18 -10.01
N ALA A 51 -2.35 9.20 -9.36
CA ALA A 51 -0.91 9.23 -9.06
C ALA A 51 -0.03 9.09 -10.33
N GLY A 52 -0.62 8.70 -11.48
CA GLY A 52 0.08 8.54 -12.76
C GLY A 52 0.91 7.28 -12.88
N VAL A 53 0.56 6.24 -12.12
CA VAL A 53 1.30 4.96 -12.09
C VAL A 53 0.48 3.79 -12.63
N LEU A 54 -0.81 3.97 -12.94
CA LEU A 54 -1.70 2.88 -13.33
C LEU A 54 -1.24 2.17 -14.60
N ASP A 55 -0.73 2.89 -15.60
CA ASP A 55 -0.29 2.29 -16.86
C ASP A 55 0.89 1.32 -16.63
N ASP A 56 1.85 1.68 -15.77
CA ASP A 56 2.95 0.82 -15.40
C ASP A 56 2.49 -0.39 -14.59
N VAL A 57 1.49 -0.21 -13.71
CA VAL A 57 0.87 -1.30 -12.94
C VAL A 57 0.15 -2.27 -13.86
N VAL A 58 -0.59 -1.79 -14.85
CA VAL A 58 -1.27 -2.63 -15.85
C VAL A 58 -0.27 -3.34 -16.76
N ALA A 59 0.82 -2.67 -17.13
CA ALA A 59 1.87 -3.25 -18.00
C ALA A 59 2.62 -4.41 -17.32
N GLN A 60 2.78 -4.37 -15.98
CA GLN A 60 3.48 -5.42 -15.23
C GLN A 60 2.53 -6.43 -14.59
N GLY A 61 1.27 -6.06 -14.41
CA GLY A 61 0.24 -6.88 -13.81
C GLY A 61 -0.71 -7.50 -14.84
N PHE A 62 -1.89 -7.85 -14.37
CA PHE A 62 -2.96 -8.34 -15.25
C PHE A 62 -4.34 -8.04 -14.68
N HIS A 63 -5.35 -8.02 -15.53
CA HIS A 63 -6.75 -7.92 -15.14
C HIS A 63 -7.34 -9.31 -14.93
N ILE A 64 -8.00 -9.54 -13.78
CA ILE A 64 -8.72 -10.79 -13.53
C ILE A 64 -10.05 -10.81 -14.29
N LYS A 65 -10.47 -12.00 -14.74
CA LYS A 65 -11.78 -12.20 -15.35
C LYS A 65 -12.90 -12.35 -14.33
N GLY A 66 -12.55 -12.72 -13.09
CA GLY A 66 -13.50 -12.87 -11.99
C GLY A 66 -12.87 -13.56 -10.80
N MET A 67 -13.67 -13.75 -9.76
CA MET A 67 -13.31 -14.50 -8.57
C MET A 67 -14.44 -15.42 -8.16
N CYS A 68 -14.12 -16.53 -7.49
CA CYS A 68 -15.14 -17.44 -6.99
C CYS A 68 -14.72 -18.08 -5.68
N TRP A 69 -15.72 -18.47 -4.91
CA TRP A 69 -15.58 -19.29 -3.71
C TRP A 69 -15.98 -20.72 -4.03
N ARG A 70 -15.19 -21.67 -3.60
CA ARG A 70 -15.43 -23.10 -3.80
C ARG A 70 -15.20 -23.84 -2.50
N LYS A 71 -15.92 -24.95 -2.32
CA LYS A 71 -15.61 -25.91 -1.27
C LYS A 71 -14.28 -26.64 -1.57
N ILE A 72 -13.78 -27.38 -0.60
CA ILE A 72 -12.57 -28.20 -0.74
C ILE A 72 -12.71 -29.22 -1.87
N ASP A 73 -13.90 -29.78 -2.07
CA ASP A 73 -14.24 -30.70 -3.15
C ASP A 73 -14.45 -30.03 -4.51
N THR A 74 -14.07 -28.74 -4.63
CA THR A 74 -14.22 -27.89 -5.82
C THR A 74 -15.65 -27.45 -6.16
N THR A 75 -16.66 -27.82 -5.38
CA THR A 75 -18.04 -27.39 -5.59
C THR A 75 -18.12 -25.86 -5.55
N PHE A 76 -18.71 -25.27 -6.59
CA PHE A 76 -18.91 -23.83 -6.69
C PHE A 76 -19.91 -23.36 -5.63
N ILE A 77 -19.56 -22.32 -4.88
CA ILE A 77 -20.43 -21.68 -3.89
C ILE A 77 -21.00 -20.39 -4.45
N ALA A 78 -20.14 -19.46 -4.82
CA ALA A 78 -20.49 -18.15 -5.35
C ALA A 78 -19.32 -17.54 -6.15
N GLY A 79 -19.60 -16.54 -6.94
CA GLY A 79 -18.56 -15.82 -7.67
C GLY A 79 -19.05 -14.52 -8.29
N MET A 80 -18.10 -13.72 -8.72
CA MET A 80 -18.35 -12.49 -9.46
C MET A 80 -17.53 -12.53 -10.75
N SER A 81 -18.17 -12.18 -11.88
CA SER A 81 -17.47 -11.95 -13.14
C SER A 81 -17.10 -10.47 -13.25
N HIS A 82 -15.87 -10.21 -13.64
CA HIS A 82 -15.41 -8.86 -13.99
C HIS A 82 -15.63 -8.53 -15.49
N GLU A 83 -16.14 -9.49 -16.27
CA GLU A 83 -16.48 -9.31 -17.68
C GLU A 83 -17.73 -8.43 -17.89
N VAL A 84 -18.43 -8.09 -16.79
CA VAL A 84 -19.54 -7.11 -16.82
C VAL A 84 -19.04 -5.67 -17.08
N PHE A 85 -17.76 -5.40 -16.82
CA PHE A 85 -17.17 -4.11 -17.14
C PHE A 85 -16.75 -4.07 -18.61
N PRO A 86 -16.97 -2.94 -19.31
CA PRO A 86 -16.44 -2.75 -20.66
C PRO A 86 -14.93 -3.02 -20.71
N ALA A 87 -14.45 -3.57 -21.82
CA ALA A 87 -13.04 -3.91 -21.98
C ALA A 87 -12.11 -2.68 -21.90
N ASP A 88 -12.61 -1.53 -22.26
CA ASP A 88 -11.96 -0.22 -22.22
C ASP A 88 -12.15 0.54 -20.90
N TYR A 89 -12.89 -0.03 -19.93
CA TYR A 89 -13.02 0.60 -18.63
C TYR A 89 -11.67 0.62 -17.91
N ARG A 90 -11.10 1.81 -17.79
CA ARG A 90 -9.71 2.03 -17.37
C ARG A 90 -9.40 1.52 -15.95
N HIS A 91 -10.36 1.65 -15.03
CA HIS A 91 -10.16 1.32 -13.61
C HIS A 91 -10.68 -0.06 -13.25
N ARG A 92 -10.54 -1.05 -14.15
CA ARG A 92 -10.80 -2.45 -13.80
C ARG A 92 -9.83 -2.93 -12.73
N MET A 93 -10.26 -3.89 -11.92
CA MET A 93 -9.37 -4.52 -10.95
C MET A 93 -8.10 -5.03 -11.64
N VAL A 94 -6.95 -4.62 -11.12
CA VAL A 94 -5.62 -5.05 -11.57
C VAL A 94 -4.93 -5.83 -10.47
N VAL A 95 -4.14 -6.81 -10.84
CA VAL A 95 -3.36 -7.66 -9.94
C VAL A 95 -1.89 -7.45 -10.23
N LEU A 96 -1.15 -7.08 -9.19
CA LEU A 96 0.30 -6.96 -9.18
C LEU A 96 0.77 -7.25 -7.75
N PRO A 97 1.78 -8.10 -7.51
CA PRO A 97 2.34 -8.31 -6.17
C PRO A 97 2.72 -6.99 -5.50
N LEU A 98 2.47 -6.88 -4.18
CA LEU A 98 2.61 -5.62 -3.46
C LEU A 98 4.06 -5.10 -3.44
N ASP A 99 5.04 -5.99 -3.40
CA ASP A 99 6.46 -5.65 -3.51
C ASP A 99 6.79 -5.01 -4.86
N GLN A 100 6.24 -5.54 -5.96
CA GLN A 100 6.40 -4.96 -7.29
C GLN A 100 5.69 -3.61 -7.43
N LEU A 101 4.49 -3.46 -6.84
CA LEU A 101 3.85 -2.14 -6.76
C LEU A 101 4.71 -1.15 -5.98
N GLY A 102 5.26 -1.58 -4.83
CA GLY A 102 6.15 -0.75 -4.04
C GLY A 102 7.39 -0.29 -4.82
N GLU A 103 8.02 -1.19 -5.57
CA GLU A 103 9.15 -0.84 -6.46
C GLU A 103 8.76 0.20 -7.53
N LEU A 104 7.59 0.03 -8.14
CA LEU A 104 7.07 0.99 -9.10
C LEU A 104 6.86 2.37 -8.46
N LEU A 105 6.18 2.41 -7.32
CA LEU A 105 5.92 3.65 -6.60
C LEU A 105 7.23 4.35 -6.19
N CYS A 106 8.22 3.62 -5.67
CA CYS A 106 9.54 4.19 -5.35
C CYS A 106 10.20 4.81 -6.58
N LYS A 107 10.19 4.13 -7.75
CA LYS A 107 10.72 4.69 -8.99
C LYS A 107 10.02 5.97 -9.44
N HIS A 108 8.71 6.08 -9.21
CA HIS A 108 7.96 7.30 -9.49
C HIS A 108 8.30 8.42 -8.50
N ILE A 109 8.48 8.11 -7.20
CA ILE A 109 8.95 9.04 -6.18
C ILE A 109 10.33 9.60 -6.53
N GLU A 110 11.28 8.75 -6.94
CA GLU A 110 12.63 9.17 -7.35
C GLU A 110 12.63 10.17 -8.52
N ARG A 111 11.63 10.10 -9.39
CA ARG A 111 11.46 11.02 -10.53
C ARG A 111 10.70 12.30 -10.18
N GLN A 112 10.06 12.34 -8.99
CA GLN A 112 9.28 13.49 -8.54
C GLN A 112 10.17 14.43 -7.73
N PRO A 113 10.54 15.62 -8.27
CA PRO A 113 11.56 16.48 -7.65
C PRO A 113 11.15 17.06 -6.31
N THR A 114 9.85 17.13 -6.03
CA THR A 114 9.29 17.61 -4.76
C THR A 114 9.14 16.51 -3.70
N CYS A 115 9.49 15.25 -4.00
CA CYS A 115 9.37 14.14 -3.06
C CYS A 115 10.76 13.63 -2.65
N GLN A 116 10.97 13.46 -1.36
CA GLN A 116 12.17 12.85 -0.81
C GLN A 116 11.83 11.67 0.09
N LEU A 117 12.29 10.47 -0.27
CA LEU A 117 12.12 9.25 0.53
C LEU A 117 13.37 8.99 1.38
N LYS A 118 13.18 8.83 2.67
CA LYS A 118 14.22 8.55 3.66
C LYS A 118 13.94 7.23 4.37
N TRP A 119 14.77 6.25 4.12
CA TRP A 119 14.79 4.97 4.83
C TRP A 119 15.57 5.07 6.14
N GLY A 120 15.30 4.16 7.09
CA GLY A 120 15.96 4.13 8.40
C GLY A 120 15.61 5.33 9.29
N HIS A 121 14.46 5.96 9.03
CA HIS A 121 13.94 7.11 9.75
C HIS A 121 12.68 6.71 10.52
N LYS A 122 12.84 6.18 11.73
CA LYS A 122 11.75 5.69 12.57
C LYS A 122 11.15 6.83 13.38
N VAL A 123 9.95 7.25 13.03
CA VAL A 123 9.19 8.22 13.83
C VAL A 123 8.79 7.60 15.16
N VAL A 124 9.13 8.27 16.25
CA VAL A 124 8.88 7.81 17.63
C VAL A 124 7.96 8.74 18.39
N LYS A 125 7.83 9.99 17.93
CA LYS A 125 6.94 10.97 18.56
C LYS A 125 6.42 11.97 17.53
N VAL A 126 5.22 12.48 17.76
CA VAL A 126 4.57 13.51 16.94
C VAL A 126 4.15 14.65 17.85
N GLY A 127 4.28 15.87 17.36
CA GLY A 127 3.80 17.06 18.06
C GLY A 127 3.44 18.17 17.08
N GLN A 128 2.77 19.17 17.61
CA GLN A 128 2.40 20.37 16.88
C GLN A 128 2.28 21.57 17.83
N ASP A 129 2.42 22.74 17.30
CA ASP A 129 2.05 24.01 17.92
C ASP A 129 1.12 24.80 16.97
N GLU A 130 0.99 26.09 17.17
CA GLU A 130 0.10 26.94 16.36
C GLU A 130 0.65 27.19 14.93
N GLU A 131 1.93 26.97 14.71
CA GLU A 131 2.60 27.30 13.44
C GLU A 131 3.04 26.06 12.67
N LYS A 132 3.49 25.00 13.36
CA LYS A 132 4.15 23.83 12.76
C LYS A 132 3.73 22.52 13.39
N ALA A 133 3.79 21.47 12.58
CA ALA A 133 3.81 20.09 13.04
C ALA A 133 5.25 19.53 12.96
N TRP A 134 5.57 18.58 13.83
CA TRP A 134 6.92 17.99 13.86
C TRP A 134 6.89 16.53 14.28
N VAL A 135 7.96 15.83 13.94
CA VAL A 135 8.21 14.47 14.39
C VAL A 135 9.62 14.34 14.99
N GLU A 136 9.74 13.51 16.03
CA GLU A 136 11.03 13.03 16.50
C GLU A 136 11.32 11.69 15.84
N VAL A 137 12.52 11.55 15.29
CA VAL A 137 12.92 10.44 14.44
C VAL A 137 14.20 9.81 14.97
N GLU A 138 14.14 8.51 15.21
CA GLU A 138 15.30 7.68 15.53
C GLU A 138 15.97 7.26 14.21
N THR A 139 17.27 7.55 14.10
CA THR A 139 18.10 7.18 12.93
C THR A 139 19.38 6.48 13.40
N ALA A 140 20.15 5.91 12.48
CA ALA A 140 21.45 5.30 12.78
C ALA A 140 22.46 6.28 13.41
N THR A 141 22.28 7.59 13.20
CA THR A 141 23.16 8.66 13.73
C THR A 141 22.62 9.35 14.98
N GLY A 142 21.46 8.90 15.50
CA GLY A 142 20.82 9.45 16.68
C GLY A 142 19.44 10.03 16.42
N MET A 143 18.93 10.77 17.40
CA MET A 143 17.65 11.44 17.34
C MET A 143 17.70 12.68 16.47
N GLN A 144 16.70 12.86 15.62
CA GLN A 144 16.51 14.02 14.78
C GLN A 144 15.09 14.57 14.96
N ARG A 145 14.90 15.87 14.70
CA ARG A 145 13.59 16.49 14.63
C ARG A 145 13.36 17.01 13.21
N HIS A 146 12.23 16.64 12.63
CA HIS A 146 11.77 17.12 11.34
C HIS A 146 10.50 17.96 11.54
N GLU A 147 10.44 19.12 10.91
CA GLU A 147 9.32 20.05 10.99
C GLU A 147 8.67 20.21 9.62
N ALA A 148 7.36 20.38 9.61
CA ALA A 148 6.57 20.60 8.41
C ALA A 148 5.28 21.36 8.75
N ASP A 149 4.57 21.81 7.72
CA ASP A 149 3.23 22.40 7.91
C ASP A 149 2.20 21.33 8.32
N TYR A 150 2.40 20.09 7.84
CA TYR A 150 1.52 18.95 8.15
C TYR A 150 2.31 17.66 8.35
N VAL A 151 1.86 16.82 9.28
CA VAL A 151 2.32 15.43 9.44
C VAL A 151 1.18 14.49 9.09
N LEU A 152 1.43 13.57 8.15
CA LEU A 152 0.44 12.62 7.66
C LEU A 152 0.87 11.19 8.00
N GLY A 153 0.09 10.49 8.84
CA GLY A 153 0.36 9.13 9.29
C GLY A 153 -0.09 8.10 8.26
N CYS A 154 0.87 7.37 7.68
CA CYS A 154 0.68 6.23 6.78
C CYS A 154 1.47 4.99 7.26
N ASP A 155 1.75 4.91 8.54
CA ASP A 155 2.64 3.96 9.21
C ASP A 155 1.94 2.65 9.63
N GLY A 156 0.76 2.39 9.07
CA GLY A 156 0.10 1.08 9.09
C GLY A 156 -0.69 0.77 10.37
N ALA A 157 -0.98 -0.52 10.56
CA ALA A 157 -1.85 -0.97 11.64
C ALA A 157 -1.32 -0.64 13.04
N SER A 158 0.00 -0.68 13.24
CA SER A 158 0.68 -0.36 14.50
C SER A 158 1.12 1.11 14.58
N SER A 159 0.40 2.00 13.90
CA SER A 159 0.73 3.41 13.73
C SER A 159 1.17 4.10 15.01
N THR A 160 2.37 4.68 14.97
CA THR A 160 2.89 5.56 16.02
C THR A 160 2.17 6.91 15.98
N VAL A 161 1.93 7.45 14.78
CA VAL A 161 1.21 8.72 14.61
C VAL A 161 -0.16 8.66 15.25
N ARG A 162 -0.92 7.57 15.02
CA ARG A 162 -2.24 7.39 15.65
C ARG A 162 -2.13 7.35 17.19
N ARG A 163 -1.17 6.59 17.74
CA ARG A 163 -1.01 6.45 19.18
C ARG A 163 -0.62 7.76 19.85
N GLU A 164 0.24 8.55 19.21
CA GLU A 164 0.64 9.86 19.72
C GLU A 164 -0.52 10.87 19.71
N LEU A 165 -1.41 10.81 18.71
CA LEU A 165 -2.55 11.72 18.59
C LEU A 165 -3.74 11.32 19.45
N PHE A 166 -4.04 10.02 19.59
CA PHE A 166 -5.29 9.53 20.16
C PHE A 166 -5.11 8.58 21.34
N GLY A 167 -3.85 8.32 21.76
CA GLY A 167 -3.53 7.38 22.81
C GLY A 167 -3.47 5.92 22.34
N PRO A 168 -3.23 4.99 23.28
CA PRO A 168 -3.00 3.58 22.95
C PRO A 168 -4.26 2.82 22.55
N GLU A 169 -5.44 3.33 22.92
CA GLU A 169 -6.70 2.67 22.64
C GLU A 169 -7.08 2.83 21.17
N TYR A 170 -7.54 1.73 20.57
CA TYR A 170 -8.09 1.71 19.23
C TYR A 170 -9.45 1.02 19.28
N PRO A 171 -10.54 1.81 19.27
CA PRO A 171 -11.89 1.26 19.36
C PRO A 171 -12.17 0.28 18.23
N GLY A 172 -12.71 -0.88 18.59
CA GLY A 172 -13.05 -1.92 17.63
C GLY A 172 -13.01 -3.31 18.25
N GLU A 173 -13.23 -4.31 17.42
CA GLU A 173 -13.25 -5.70 17.80
C GLU A 173 -12.32 -6.50 16.88
N THR A 174 -11.56 -7.41 17.45
CA THR A 174 -10.80 -8.40 16.69
C THR A 174 -11.63 -9.66 16.59
N LEU A 175 -11.90 -10.10 15.37
CA LEU A 175 -12.64 -11.35 15.15
C LEU A 175 -11.78 -12.55 15.60
N ASP A 176 -12.40 -13.55 16.23
CA ASP A 176 -11.73 -14.79 16.66
C ASP A 176 -11.33 -15.67 15.46
N ALA A 177 -11.89 -15.41 14.29
CA ALA A 177 -11.59 -16.14 13.07
C ALA A 177 -10.21 -15.77 12.51
N GLN A 178 -9.44 -16.78 12.12
CA GLN A 178 -8.17 -16.61 11.43
C GLN A 178 -8.34 -16.78 9.93
N ILE A 179 -7.75 -15.87 9.16
CA ILE A 179 -7.66 -15.98 7.71
C ILE A 179 -6.21 -16.28 7.35
N VAL A 180 -5.97 -17.39 6.66
CA VAL A 180 -4.64 -17.71 6.11
C VAL A 180 -4.59 -17.24 4.68
N ALA A 181 -3.75 -16.24 4.40
CA ALA A 181 -3.43 -15.78 3.06
C ALA A 181 -2.06 -16.31 2.65
N THR A 182 -1.97 -16.95 1.51
CA THR A 182 -0.71 -17.46 0.99
C THR A 182 -0.60 -17.21 -0.50
N ASN A 183 0.60 -16.85 -0.96
CA ASN A 183 0.95 -16.80 -2.37
C ASN A 183 1.61 -18.14 -2.73
N VAL A 184 1.07 -18.81 -3.74
CA VAL A 184 1.57 -20.10 -4.18
C VAL A 184 2.11 -19.96 -5.62
N CYS A 185 3.38 -20.26 -5.80
CA CYS A 185 3.98 -20.45 -7.12
C CYS A 185 3.91 -21.93 -7.46
N TRP A 186 3.13 -22.29 -8.48
CA TRP A 186 2.97 -23.66 -8.92
C TRP A 186 2.98 -23.72 -10.46
N PRO A 187 3.66 -24.69 -11.08
CA PRO A 187 3.61 -24.89 -12.52
C PRO A 187 2.23 -25.43 -12.92
N PHE A 188 1.27 -24.53 -13.14
CA PHE A 188 -0.06 -24.92 -13.59
C PHE A 188 0.02 -25.36 -15.07
N SER A 189 -0.51 -26.53 -15.38
CA SER A 189 -0.52 -27.12 -16.73
C SER A 189 -1.24 -26.26 -17.79
N ASN A 190 -1.98 -25.23 -17.36
CA ASN A 190 -2.79 -24.37 -18.23
C ASN A 190 -2.22 -22.94 -18.37
N GLY A 191 -0.93 -22.74 -18.13
CA GLY A 191 -0.26 -21.43 -18.35
C GLY A 191 -0.55 -20.36 -17.30
N VAL A 192 -1.23 -20.68 -16.21
CA VAL A 192 -1.44 -19.74 -15.07
C VAL A 192 -0.20 -19.77 -14.19
N GLN A 193 0.54 -18.64 -14.11
CA GLN A 193 1.83 -18.57 -13.42
C GLN A 193 1.72 -18.33 -11.91
N SER A 194 0.61 -17.80 -11.40
CA SER A 194 0.42 -17.63 -9.95
C SER A 194 -1.07 -17.67 -9.57
N LEU A 195 -1.36 -18.25 -8.42
CA LEU A 195 -2.67 -18.17 -7.77
C LEU A 195 -2.48 -17.70 -6.34
N THR A 196 -3.19 -16.65 -5.96
CA THR A 196 -3.37 -16.29 -4.54
C THR A 196 -4.60 -17.06 -4.04
N ARG A 197 -4.42 -17.96 -3.09
CA ARG A 197 -5.54 -18.61 -2.38
C ARG A 197 -5.73 -17.95 -1.03
N LEU A 198 -6.93 -17.44 -0.81
CA LEU A 198 -7.41 -17.11 0.53
C LEU A 198 -8.18 -18.33 1.05
N GLY A 199 -7.70 -18.91 2.14
CA GLY A 199 -8.41 -19.94 2.88
C GLY A 199 -8.89 -19.37 4.22
N VAL A 200 -10.14 -19.61 4.57
CA VAL A 200 -10.66 -19.38 5.92
C VAL A 200 -10.68 -20.77 6.60
N LEU A 201 -9.99 -20.88 7.73
CA LEU A 201 -10.04 -22.05 8.62
C LEU A 201 -11.09 -21.83 9.68
#